data_15a1d4e648b31075c0efb6c944edf459
#
_entry.id   15a1d4e648b31075c0efb6c944edf459
#
_cell.length_a   1.000
_cell.length_b   1.000
_cell.length_c   1.000
_cell.angle_alpha   90.00
_cell.angle_beta   90.00
_cell.angle_gamma   90.00
#
_symmetry.space_group_name_H-M   'P 1'
#
loop_
_entity.id
_entity.type
_entity.pdbx_description
1 polymer ?
#
loop_
_entity_poly.entity_id
_entity_poly.type
_entity_poly.pdbx_seq_one_letter_code
_entity_poly.pdbx_strand_id
1 'polypeptide(L)'
;MSVLCCYCVGGITGFANNAATIRSTRLMATSSSTARHIENVAIIGGGLAGLSAAYHLIDIATETRPNEQLHITIYDKTQVGCGGASSVAGGLMHPFSPRGKLIHHGQSALEQSKVLVQAAAKHRPTCVLRDHLYRVALSDKNVAQLQDTASKYPELATWISKEDLHDNVGIDCLGGLKLSNGCQVIHVPTYLEGLLEEIKSKAKQLTTGSSVKWEVIKPNDHQALSQNLKKHDSVILSAGSGLLHNHFIEEDSLPVQLVRGQSIEIGLPTDEKKSLIKNDAVLCGKYISPLPSLAQDNDPQANARQRYVIGATHEFKSTPLTSTEVTEELRSRTYELAPHLWDEGVVDKITNGVRMQSNRGAFGRMPIIGQYNSDAAESELNHEHMWLFTGLSSRGLIYHAVFGRWLANAVLHDNETLLQNEFKEFDWWRRKQKK
;
A
#
# COMPACT_ATOMS: atom_id res chain seq x y z
N MET A 1 -9.59 38.98 57.06
CA MET A 1 -10.99 38.77 57.43
C MET A 1 -11.44 37.56 56.62
N SER A 2 -11.26 36.36 57.04
CA SER A 2 -11.97 35.49 57.97
C SER A 2 -13.49 35.46 57.71
N VAL A 3 -13.97 34.28 57.36
CA VAL A 3 -15.09 33.48 57.85
C VAL A 3 -15.31 32.37 56.81
N LEU A 4 -14.98 31.17 57.00
CA LEU A 4 -15.35 29.95 57.74
C LEU A 4 -16.84 29.64 57.81
N CYS A 5 -17.13 28.35 57.57
CA CYS A 5 -18.21 27.45 58.02
C CYS A 5 -19.28 27.18 56.97
N CYS A 6 -19.84 26.00 56.78
CA CYS A 6 -19.89 24.75 57.57
C CYS A 6 -20.34 23.59 56.70
N TYR A 7 -19.94 22.41 57.08
CA TYR A 7 -20.45 21.04 56.91
C TYR A 7 -21.91 20.86 56.46
N CYS A 8 -22.12 19.88 55.56
CA CYS A 8 -23.16 18.87 55.77
C CYS A 8 -22.71 17.52 55.16
N VAL A 9 -22.72 16.52 55.98
CA VAL A 9 -22.48 15.09 55.77
C VAL A 9 -23.78 14.47 55.25
N GLY A 10 -23.69 13.56 54.32
CA GLY A 10 -24.84 12.73 53.97
C GLY A 10 -24.61 11.76 52.82
N GLY A 11 -24.48 10.49 53.14
CA GLY A 11 -25.01 9.41 52.32
C GLY A 11 -24.04 8.61 51.45
N ILE A 12 -23.41 7.62 52.07
CA ILE A 12 -22.81 6.48 51.41
C ILE A 12 -23.93 5.56 50.88
N THR A 13 -24.02 5.38 49.54
CA THR A 13 -24.68 4.17 49.03
C THR A 13 -23.74 3.52 48.02
N GLY A 14 -23.35 2.31 48.38
CA GLY A 14 -22.40 1.48 47.63
C GLY A 14 -22.95 1.08 46.28
N PHE A 15 -22.13 1.21 45.25
CA PHE A 15 -22.31 0.47 44.02
C PHE A 15 -21.51 -0.81 44.08
N ALA A 16 -22.26 -1.91 44.13
CA ALA A 16 -21.74 -3.25 44.09
C ALA A 16 -21.01 -3.48 42.72
N ASN A 17 -19.75 -3.86 42.80
CA ASN A 17 -19.00 -4.44 41.72
C ASN A 17 -19.62 -5.78 41.30
N ASN A 18 -20.38 -5.80 40.20
CA ASN A 18 -20.71 -7.05 39.54
C ASN A 18 -19.53 -7.45 38.64
N ALA A 19 -18.60 -8.18 39.23
CA ALA A 19 -17.65 -8.98 38.48
C ALA A 19 -18.44 -10.15 37.85
N ALA A 20 -18.86 -9.98 36.60
CA ALA A 20 -19.39 -11.08 35.81
C ALA A 20 -18.27 -12.09 35.53
N THR A 21 -18.29 -13.17 36.31
CA THR A 21 -17.48 -14.37 36.06
C THR A 21 -17.93 -14.98 34.75
N ILE A 22 -17.16 -14.71 33.68
CA ILE A 22 -17.30 -15.39 32.40
C ILE A 22 -16.87 -16.83 32.61
N ARG A 23 -17.84 -17.71 32.84
CA ARG A 23 -17.64 -19.17 32.78
C ARG A 23 -17.25 -19.50 31.33
N SER A 24 -16.00 -19.82 31.15
CA SER A 24 -15.46 -20.46 29.95
C SER A 24 -16.16 -21.80 29.75
N THR A 25 -17.20 -21.80 28.93
CA THR A 25 -17.77 -23.04 28.39
C THR A 25 -16.79 -23.58 27.36
N ARG A 26 -16.01 -24.53 27.79
CA ARG A 26 -15.12 -25.35 26.97
C ARG A 26 -16.03 -26.16 26.00
N LEU A 27 -16.30 -25.62 24.81
CA LEU A 27 -16.85 -26.41 23.74
C LEU A 27 -15.74 -27.37 23.28
N MET A 28 -15.92 -28.64 23.65
CA MET A 28 -15.13 -29.73 23.06
C MET A 28 -15.52 -29.86 21.60
N ALA A 29 -14.77 -29.21 20.72
CA ALA A 29 -14.78 -29.49 19.31
C ALA A 29 -13.91 -30.72 19.06
N THR A 30 -14.56 -31.86 18.89
CA THR A 30 -13.95 -33.08 18.37
C THR A 30 -13.77 -32.93 16.88
N SER A 31 -12.61 -32.48 16.48
CA SER A 31 -11.89 -32.89 15.26
C SER A 31 -10.47 -32.33 15.42
N SER A 32 -9.54 -33.16 15.88
CA SER A 32 -8.12 -32.84 15.86
C SER A 32 -7.60 -32.92 14.43
N SER A 33 -7.84 -31.91 13.63
CA SER A 33 -6.86 -31.58 12.59
C SER A 33 -5.69 -30.96 13.39
N THR A 34 -4.62 -31.66 13.56
CA THR A 34 -3.37 -31.09 14.07
C THR A 34 -3.04 -29.91 13.16
N ALA A 35 -3.17 -28.70 13.68
CA ALA A 35 -2.81 -27.48 12.93
C ALA A 35 -1.38 -27.68 12.43
N ARG A 36 -1.19 -27.55 11.12
CA ARG A 36 0.13 -27.73 10.50
C ARG A 36 1.06 -26.66 11.04
N HIS A 37 2.24 -27.05 11.44
CA HIS A 37 3.27 -26.13 11.86
C HIS A 37 3.93 -25.49 10.63
N ILE A 38 3.92 -24.17 10.52
CA ILE A 38 4.51 -23.42 9.41
C ILE A 38 5.84 -22.82 9.87
N GLU A 39 6.94 -23.34 9.32
CA GLU A 39 8.31 -22.85 9.58
C GLU A 39 8.90 -22.12 8.38
N ASN A 40 8.61 -22.58 7.16
CA ASN A 40 9.23 -22.09 5.94
C ASN A 40 8.17 -21.50 5.00
N VAL A 41 8.24 -20.19 4.74
CA VAL A 41 7.31 -19.49 3.87
C VAL A 41 8.05 -18.92 2.67
N ALA A 42 7.58 -19.22 1.46
CA ALA A 42 8.00 -18.56 0.24
C ALA A 42 7.05 -17.43 -0.10
N ILE A 43 7.59 -16.28 -0.54
CA ILE A 43 6.80 -15.15 -1.05
C ILE A 43 7.28 -14.84 -2.46
N ILE A 44 6.40 -14.96 -3.45
CA ILE A 44 6.71 -14.67 -4.84
C ILE A 44 6.25 -13.24 -5.15
N GLY A 45 7.22 -12.34 -5.32
CA GLY A 45 7.02 -10.91 -5.51
C GLY A 45 7.19 -10.09 -4.23
N GLY A 46 8.25 -9.29 -4.20
CA GLY A 46 8.65 -8.44 -3.07
C GLY A 46 8.17 -6.98 -3.19
N GLY A 47 7.03 -6.73 -3.83
CA GLY A 47 6.38 -5.42 -3.85
C GLY A 47 5.63 -5.11 -2.56
N LEU A 48 4.71 -4.13 -2.63
CA LEU A 48 3.90 -3.72 -1.46
C LEU A 48 3.18 -4.90 -0.79
N ALA A 49 2.58 -5.80 -1.55
CA ALA A 49 1.87 -6.96 -1.02
C ALA A 49 2.82 -7.93 -0.29
N GLY A 50 3.87 -8.37 -0.99
CA GLY A 50 4.78 -9.40 -0.46
C GLY A 50 5.56 -8.94 0.77
N LEU A 51 6.10 -7.71 0.75
CA LEU A 51 6.82 -7.19 1.91
C LEU A 51 5.89 -6.93 3.11
N SER A 52 4.66 -6.51 2.87
CA SER A 52 3.69 -6.39 3.95
C SER A 52 3.35 -7.76 4.57
N ALA A 53 3.14 -8.79 3.74
CA ALA A 53 2.93 -10.14 4.24
C ALA A 53 4.14 -10.61 5.06
N ALA A 54 5.37 -10.43 4.56
CA ALA A 54 6.60 -10.78 5.26
C ALA A 54 6.73 -10.08 6.62
N TYR A 55 6.43 -8.76 6.67
CA TYR A 55 6.45 -8.00 7.90
C TYR A 55 5.51 -8.60 8.95
N HIS A 56 4.26 -8.82 8.56
CA HIS A 56 3.25 -9.30 9.49
C HIS A 56 3.44 -10.78 9.88
N LEU A 57 4.01 -11.61 9.01
CA LEU A 57 4.40 -12.97 9.38
C LEU A 57 5.40 -12.96 10.54
N ILE A 58 6.46 -12.16 10.45
CA ILE A 58 7.45 -12.02 11.53
C ILE A 58 6.82 -11.38 12.76
N ASP A 59 6.02 -10.33 12.60
CA ASP A 59 5.40 -9.60 13.70
C ASP A 59 4.47 -10.50 14.53
N ILE A 60 3.54 -11.21 13.87
CA ILE A 60 2.61 -12.14 14.51
C ILE A 60 3.37 -13.34 15.11
N ALA A 61 4.36 -13.90 14.41
CA ALA A 61 5.16 -15.00 14.94
C ALA A 61 5.89 -14.59 16.22
N THR A 62 6.40 -13.35 16.28
CA THR A 62 7.04 -12.81 17.49
C THR A 62 6.07 -12.77 18.69
N GLU A 63 4.82 -12.42 18.43
CA GLU A 63 3.79 -12.31 19.48
C GLU A 63 3.21 -13.68 19.90
N THR A 64 2.95 -14.54 18.92
CA THR A 64 2.17 -15.78 19.13
C THR A 64 3.02 -17.05 19.27
N ARG A 65 4.25 -17.04 18.71
CA ARG A 65 5.14 -18.19 18.61
C ARG A 65 6.61 -17.83 18.90
N PRO A 66 6.91 -17.17 20.04
CA PRO A 66 8.23 -16.60 20.31
C PRO A 66 9.37 -17.63 20.38
N ASN A 67 9.04 -18.90 20.56
CA ASN A 67 9.99 -20.03 20.65
C ASN A 67 10.07 -20.88 19.38
N GLU A 68 9.37 -20.49 18.31
CA GLU A 68 9.34 -21.24 17.06
C GLU A 68 10.16 -20.52 15.98
N GLN A 69 10.78 -21.30 15.10
CA GLN A 69 11.53 -20.73 13.97
C GLN A 69 10.59 -20.36 12.84
N LEU A 70 10.89 -19.26 12.15
CA LEU A 70 10.21 -18.86 10.93
C LEU A 70 11.24 -18.38 9.90
N HIS A 71 11.31 -19.08 8.78
CA HIS A 71 12.17 -18.75 7.66
C HIS A 71 11.34 -18.24 6.48
N ILE A 72 11.57 -17.00 6.07
CA ILE A 72 10.90 -16.40 4.92
C ILE A 72 11.90 -16.24 3.78
N THR A 73 11.58 -16.76 2.60
CA THR A 73 12.33 -16.48 1.37
C THR A 73 11.46 -15.69 0.40
N ILE A 74 11.89 -14.46 0.08
CA ILE A 74 11.22 -13.59 -0.89
C ILE A 74 11.91 -13.76 -2.23
N TYR A 75 11.18 -14.23 -3.22
CA TYR A 75 11.61 -14.39 -4.60
C TYR A 75 11.10 -13.23 -5.44
N ASP A 76 11.98 -12.47 -6.09
CA ASP A 76 11.61 -11.38 -7.01
C ASP A 76 12.52 -11.38 -8.24
N LYS A 77 12.09 -10.75 -9.33
CA LYS A 77 12.89 -10.61 -10.55
C LYS A 77 13.97 -9.52 -10.43
N THR A 78 13.83 -8.62 -9.45
CA THR A 78 14.68 -7.45 -9.28
C THR A 78 15.15 -7.33 -7.84
N GLN A 79 16.03 -6.39 -7.58
CA GLN A 79 16.29 -5.95 -6.21
C GLN A 79 15.06 -5.23 -5.63
N VAL A 80 15.00 -5.14 -4.31
CA VAL A 80 13.90 -4.48 -3.59
C VAL A 80 13.71 -3.04 -4.10
N GLY A 81 12.46 -2.63 -4.27
CA GLY A 81 12.12 -1.30 -4.75
C GLY A 81 12.32 -1.05 -6.26
N CYS A 82 12.94 -1.99 -6.99
CA CYS A 82 13.31 -1.77 -8.40
C CYS A 82 12.32 -2.33 -9.43
N GLY A 83 11.28 -3.07 -9.02
CA GLY A 83 10.40 -3.78 -9.96
C GLY A 83 8.91 -3.56 -9.75
N GLY A 84 8.15 -3.96 -10.78
CA GLY A 84 6.69 -3.96 -10.77
C GLY A 84 6.06 -2.57 -10.66
N ALA A 85 4.75 -2.54 -10.45
CA ALA A 85 4.00 -1.28 -10.30
C ALA A 85 4.34 -0.52 -9.01
N SER A 86 4.94 -1.18 -8.03
CA SER A 86 5.32 -0.55 -6.76
C SER A 86 6.50 0.41 -6.92
N SER A 87 7.46 0.09 -7.79
CA SER A 87 8.66 0.93 -8.01
C SER A 87 8.37 2.27 -8.68
N VAL A 88 7.24 2.39 -9.37
CA VAL A 88 6.83 3.59 -10.14
C VAL A 88 5.52 4.21 -9.58
N ALA A 89 5.14 3.85 -8.37
CA ALA A 89 3.95 4.40 -7.74
C ALA A 89 4.16 5.87 -7.37
N GLY A 90 3.14 6.71 -7.57
CA GLY A 90 3.19 8.14 -7.23
C GLY A 90 3.25 8.47 -5.73
N GLY A 91 3.19 7.46 -4.87
CA GLY A 91 3.47 7.61 -3.43
C GLY A 91 2.38 8.23 -2.57
N LEU A 92 1.18 8.43 -3.09
CA LEU A 92 0.11 9.16 -2.42
C LEU A 92 -0.72 8.24 -1.51
N MET A 93 -0.50 8.29 -0.23
CA MET A 93 -1.19 7.49 0.78
C MET A 93 -2.35 8.27 1.41
N HIS A 94 -3.58 7.89 1.09
CA HIS A 94 -4.80 8.47 1.66
C HIS A 94 -5.99 7.52 1.52
N PRO A 95 -7.02 7.59 2.41
CA PRO A 95 -8.14 6.64 2.43
C PRO A 95 -9.36 7.06 1.60
N PHE A 96 -9.25 8.07 0.74
CA PHE A 96 -10.41 8.60 0.01
C PHE A 96 -10.46 8.16 -1.45
N SER A 97 -11.68 7.92 -1.94
CA SER A 97 -11.96 7.75 -3.37
C SER A 97 -11.78 9.07 -4.14
N PRO A 98 -11.74 9.06 -5.49
CA PRO A 98 -11.69 10.29 -6.28
C PRO A 98 -12.82 11.29 -5.97
N ARG A 99 -13.96 10.81 -5.46
CA ARG A 99 -15.11 11.64 -5.08
C ARG A 99 -15.11 12.08 -3.61
N GLY A 100 -14.00 11.93 -2.89
CA GLY A 100 -13.89 12.27 -1.48
C GLY A 100 -14.56 11.29 -0.50
N LYS A 101 -15.17 10.22 -0.96
CA LYS A 101 -15.76 9.21 -0.05
C LYS A 101 -14.67 8.34 0.57
N LEU A 102 -14.78 8.09 1.87
CA LEU A 102 -13.94 7.10 2.55
C LEU A 102 -14.13 5.73 1.88
N ILE A 103 -13.02 5.05 1.59
CA ILE A 103 -13.05 3.71 0.99
C ILE A 103 -13.38 2.65 2.06
N HIS A 104 -13.84 1.49 1.63
CA HIS A 104 -14.09 0.37 2.54
C HIS A 104 -12.81 0.02 3.32
N HIS A 105 -12.91 -0.19 4.62
CA HIS A 105 -11.77 -0.31 5.55
C HIS A 105 -10.76 0.86 5.53
N GLY A 106 -11.11 2.02 4.96
CA GLY A 106 -10.16 3.11 4.69
C GLY A 106 -9.44 3.63 5.91
N GLN A 107 -10.14 3.77 7.05
CA GLN A 107 -9.53 4.26 8.29
C GLN A 107 -8.56 3.25 8.89
N SER A 108 -8.99 2.01 9.10
CA SER A 108 -8.12 0.96 9.64
C SER A 108 -6.93 0.67 8.70
N ALA A 109 -7.16 0.75 7.39
CA ALA A 109 -6.10 0.61 6.40
C ALA A 109 -5.06 1.73 6.48
N LEU A 110 -5.50 2.98 6.70
CA LEU A 110 -4.59 4.11 6.90
C LEU A 110 -3.75 3.94 8.18
N GLU A 111 -4.40 3.56 9.29
CA GLU A 111 -3.74 3.32 10.58
C GLU A 111 -2.67 2.23 10.47
N GLN A 112 -3.00 1.09 9.87
CA GLN A 112 -2.04 -0.01 9.67
C GLN A 112 -0.90 0.40 8.72
N SER A 113 -1.21 1.14 7.65
CA SER A 113 -0.17 1.61 6.72
C SER A 113 0.80 2.58 7.38
N LYS A 114 0.34 3.45 8.29
CA LYS A 114 1.22 4.31 9.11
C LYS A 114 2.23 3.49 9.92
N VAL A 115 1.80 2.38 10.52
CA VAL A 115 2.69 1.49 11.29
C VAL A 115 3.83 0.98 10.42
N LEU A 116 3.52 0.50 9.20
CA LEU A 116 4.55 -0.01 8.29
C LEU A 116 5.46 1.11 7.76
N VAL A 117 4.90 2.28 7.48
CA VAL A 117 5.71 3.45 7.06
C VAL A 117 6.65 3.88 8.18
N GLN A 118 6.18 3.94 9.43
CA GLN A 118 7.03 4.26 10.58
C GLN A 118 8.12 3.20 10.80
N ALA A 119 7.78 1.92 10.62
CA ALA A 119 8.74 0.83 10.70
C ALA A 119 9.86 0.97 9.64
N ALA A 120 9.50 1.24 8.40
CA ALA A 120 10.47 1.47 7.32
C ALA A 120 11.30 2.74 7.54
N ALA A 121 10.67 3.82 8.03
CA ALA A 121 11.35 5.10 8.25
C ALA A 121 12.43 5.05 9.34
N LYS A 122 12.42 4.07 10.25
CA LYS A 122 13.53 3.83 11.20
C LYS A 122 14.84 3.56 10.46
N HIS A 123 14.80 2.89 9.33
CA HIS A 123 15.97 2.53 8.53
C HIS A 123 16.20 3.48 7.36
N ARG A 124 15.12 4.01 6.79
CA ARG A 124 15.11 4.91 5.63
C ARG A 124 14.21 6.11 5.88
N PRO A 125 14.61 7.10 6.69
CA PRO A 125 13.76 8.27 7.03
C PRO A 125 13.29 9.04 5.79
N THR A 126 14.09 9.07 4.74
CA THR A 126 13.79 9.74 3.47
C THR A 126 12.68 9.09 2.66
N CYS A 127 12.12 7.95 3.13
CA CYS A 127 10.96 7.35 2.47
C CYS A 127 9.69 8.19 2.63
N VAL A 128 9.58 9.00 3.68
CA VAL A 128 8.47 9.95 3.88
C VAL A 128 8.87 11.31 3.32
N LEU A 129 8.26 11.71 2.22
CA LEU A 129 8.55 12.98 1.56
C LEU A 129 7.73 14.13 2.13
N ARG A 130 6.46 13.86 2.49
CA ARG A 130 5.52 14.82 3.11
C ARG A 130 4.59 14.09 4.07
N ASP A 131 4.18 14.80 5.11
CA ASP A 131 3.18 14.36 6.10
C ASP A 131 1.74 14.76 5.74
N HIS A 132 1.56 15.30 4.55
CA HIS A 132 0.27 15.70 3.99
C HIS A 132 0.31 15.68 2.45
N LEU A 133 -0.85 15.82 1.82
CA LEU A 133 -1.00 16.02 0.39
C LEU A 133 -2.29 16.82 0.10
N TYR A 134 -2.39 17.37 -1.11
CA TYR A 134 -3.55 18.15 -1.52
C TYR A 134 -4.39 17.40 -2.55
N ARG A 135 -5.71 17.52 -2.42
CA ARG A 135 -6.66 17.11 -3.45
C ARG A 135 -7.45 18.33 -3.90
N VAL A 136 -7.28 18.72 -5.16
CA VAL A 136 -7.84 19.96 -5.69
C VAL A 136 -9.16 19.76 -6.41
N ALA A 137 -10.00 20.79 -6.38
CA ALA A 137 -11.26 20.88 -7.11
C ALA A 137 -11.03 21.63 -8.42
N LEU A 138 -11.42 21.00 -9.54
CA LEU A 138 -11.34 21.56 -10.90
C LEU A 138 -12.73 21.89 -11.48
N SER A 139 -13.79 21.75 -10.69
CA SER A 139 -15.17 22.11 -11.04
C SER A 139 -16.00 22.36 -9.80
N ASP A 140 -17.09 23.13 -9.91
CA ASP A 140 -18.01 23.40 -8.79
C ASP A 140 -18.56 22.12 -8.15
N LYS A 141 -18.80 21.08 -8.94
CA LYS A 141 -19.19 19.76 -8.44
C LYS A 141 -18.11 19.16 -7.56
N ASN A 142 -16.83 19.31 -7.90
CA ASN A 142 -15.74 18.85 -7.05
C ASN A 142 -15.65 19.70 -5.78
N VAL A 143 -15.84 21.01 -5.84
CA VAL A 143 -15.88 21.89 -4.66
C VAL A 143 -16.89 21.37 -3.64
N ALA A 144 -18.14 21.18 -4.05
CA ALA A 144 -19.20 20.70 -3.16
C ALA A 144 -18.88 19.32 -2.55
N GLN A 145 -18.34 18.39 -3.37
CA GLN A 145 -17.96 17.05 -2.91
C GLN A 145 -16.82 17.07 -1.90
N LEU A 146 -15.80 17.91 -2.11
CA LEU A 146 -14.65 17.98 -1.25
C LEU A 146 -14.95 18.74 0.05
N GLN A 147 -15.80 19.78 0.01
CA GLN A 147 -16.31 20.45 1.21
C GLN A 147 -17.13 19.51 2.09
N ASP A 148 -18.00 18.67 1.48
CA ASP A 148 -18.72 17.61 2.19
C ASP A 148 -17.75 16.61 2.85
N THR A 149 -16.63 16.28 2.16
CA THR A 149 -15.58 15.41 2.73
C THR A 149 -14.92 16.04 3.95
N ALA A 150 -14.54 17.33 3.88
CA ALA A 150 -13.94 18.05 5.01
C ALA A 150 -14.88 18.10 6.21
N SER A 151 -16.18 18.33 5.96
CA SER A 151 -17.19 18.35 7.02
C SER A 151 -17.39 16.98 7.68
N LYS A 152 -17.28 15.89 6.93
CA LYS A 152 -17.48 14.52 7.43
C LYS A 152 -16.25 13.92 8.12
N TYR A 153 -15.06 14.34 7.72
CA TYR A 153 -13.79 13.77 8.18
C TYR A 153 -12.79 14.89 8.56
N PRO A 154 -13.16 15.80 9.49
CA PRO A 154 -12.35 16.98 9.82
C PRO A 154 -10.97 16.61 10.40
N GLU A 155 -10.84 15.41 10.95
CA GLU A 155 -9.58 14.90 11.47
C GLU A 155 -8.57 14.50 10.37
N LEU A 156 -9.05 14.21 9.15
CA LEU A 156 -8.21 13.77 8.03
C LEU A 156 -8.14 14.78 6.89
N ALA A 157 -9.13 15.65 6.77
CA ALA A 157 -9.32 16.51 5.61
C ALA A 157 -9.77 17.91 6.03
N THR A 158 -8.99 18.92 5.67
CA THR A 158 -9.31 20.33 5.89
C THR A 158 -9.53 21.00 4.54
N TRP A 159 -10.65 21.75 4.41
CA TRP A 159 -10.88 22.56 3.21
C TRP A 159 -9.90 23.73 3.16
N ILE A 160 -9.29 23.96 2.00
CA ILE A 160 -8.36 25.06 1.71
C ILE A 160 -8.95 25.90 0.58
N SER A 161 -8.94 27.23 0.75
CA SER A 161 -9.44 28.16 -0.26
C SER A 161 -8.59 28.15 -1.54
N LYS A 162 -9.13 28.76 -2.59
CA LYS A 162 -8.39 28.99 -3.84
C LYS A 162 -7.14 29.85 -3.60
N GLU A 163 -7.30 30.91 -2.84
CA GLU A 163 -6.25 31.88 -2.53
C GLU A 163 -5.13 31.22 -1.74
N ASP A 164 -5.48 30.45 -0.69
CA ASP A 164 -4.49 29.74 0.13
C ASP A 164 -3.73 28.67 -0.67
N LEU A 165 -4.39 27.97 -1.62
CA LEU A 165 -3.71 26.99 -2.47
C LEU A 165 -2.79 27.67 -3.47
N HIS A 166 -3.19 28.81 -4.05
CA HIS A 166 -2.32 29.59 -4.91
C HIS A 166 -1.09 30.09 -4.14
N ASP A 167 -1.28 30.71 -2.99
CA ASP A 167 -0.20 31.33 -2.21
C ASP A 167 0.73 30.32 -1.55
N ASN A 168 0.19 29.19 -1.05
CA ASN A 168 0.95 28.23 -0.27
C ASN A 168 1.46 27.04 -1.07
N VAL A 169 0.82 26.66 -2.18
CA VAL A 169 1.19 25.49 -2.98
C VAL A 169 1.61 25.87 -4.40
N GLY A 170 1.20 27.04 -4.90
CA GLY A 170 1.53 27.55 -6.22
C GLY A 170 0.73 26.89 -7.33
N ILE A 171 -0.56 26.59 -7.09
CA ILE A 171 -1.44 25.94 -8.06
C ILE A 171 -2.74 26.73 -8.24
N ASP A 172 -3.24 26.74 -9.48
CA ASP A 172 -4.49 27.37 -9.85
C ASP A 172 -5.64 26.36 -9.90
N CYS A 173 -6.61 26.51 -8.98
CA CYS A 173 -7.77 25.61 -8.87
C CYS A 173 -8.94 26.36 -8.17
N LEU A 174 -10.06 25.67 -7.95
CA LEU A 174 -11.24 26.23 -7.28
C LEU A 174 -11.24 26.03 -5.75
N GLY A 175 -10.11 25.60 -5.17
CA GLY A 175 -9.98 25.19 -3.78
C GLY A 175 -9.68 23.69 -3.69
N GLY A 176 -9.59 23.16 -2.47
CA GLY A 176 -9.27 21.75 -2.30
C GLY A 176 -9.23 21.28 -0.85
N LEU A 177 -8.77 20.06 -0.66
CA LEU A 177 -8.51 19.47 0.64
C LEU A 177 -7.02 19.39 0.91
N LYS A 178 -6.60 19.79 2.09
CA LYS A 178 -5.37 19.31 2.70
C LYS A 178 -5.69 18.02 3.44
N LEU A 179 -5.09 16.92 3.02
CA LEU A 179 -5.20 15.62 3.65
C LEU A 179 -3.99 15.41 4.55
N SER A 180 -4.21 15.15 5.84
CA SER A 180 -3.17 15.06 6.88
C SER A 180 -3.44 13.92 7.86
N ASN A 181 -2.80 13.91 9.04
CA ASN A 181 -3.01 12.93 10.11
C ASN A 181 -2.85 11.46 9.68
N GLY A 182 -1.80 11.22 8.91
CA GLY A 182 -1.46 9.90 8.39
C GLY A 182 -1.60 9.78 6.88
N CYS A 183 -2.28 10.74 6.23
CA CYS A 183 -2.15 10.91 4.80
C CYS A 183 -0.75 11.45 4.51
N GLN A 184 0.03 10.77 3.67
CA GLN A 184 1.45 11.02 3.47
C GLN A 184 1.85 10.87 2.01
N VAL A 185 2.97 11.45 1.66
CA VAL A 185 3.64 11.22 0.39
C VAL A 185 4.87 10.37 0.64
N ILE A 186 4.93 9.22 0.00
CA ILE A 186 5.92 8.17 0.25
C ILE A 186 6.74 7.92 -1.02
N HIS A 187 8.05 7.96 -0.93
CA HIS A 187 8.91 7.40 -1.98
C HIS A 187 8.90 5.88 -1.86
N VAL A 188 8.09 5.22 -2.69
CA VAL A 188 7.78 3.79 -2.52
C VAL A 188 9.01 2.89 -2.65
N PRO A 189 9.97 3.10 -3.57
CA PRO A 189 11.20 2.32 -3.60
C PRO A 189 11.95 2.34 -2.28
N THR A 190 12.24 3.53 -1.73
CA THR A 190 12.95 3.70 -0.45
C THR A 190 12.15 3.15 0.73
N TYR A 191 10.82 3.26 0.69
CA TYR A 191 9.93 2.63 1.68
C TYR A 191 10.08 1.10 1.70
N LEU A 192 10.08 0.46 0.52
CA LEU A 192 10.23 -1.00 0.42
C LEU A 192 11.62 -1.46 0.90
N GLU A 193 12.69 -0.70 0.61
CA GLU A 193 14.02 -0.96 1.15
C GLU A 193 14.03 -0.92 2.68
N GLY A 194 13.50 0.17 3.26
CA GLY A 194 13.43 0.32 4.71
C GLY A 194 12.56 -0.74 5.37
N LEU A 195 11.45 -1.13 4.73
CA LEU A 195 10.59 -2.18 5.24
C LEU A 195 11.30 -3.56 5.25
N LEU A 196 12.03 -3.89 4.20
CA LEU A 196 12.84 -5.12 4.17
C LEU A 196 13.92 -5.13 5.25
N GLU A 197 14.57 -3.99 5.51
CA GLU A 197 15.56 -3.86 6.58
C GLU A 197 14.93 -4.07 7.96
N GLU A 198 13.75 -3.51 8.21
CA GLU A 198 13.00 -3.72 9.46
C GLU A 198 12.60 -5.19 9.62
N ILE A 199 12.08 -5.85 8.57
CA ILE A 199 11.72 -7.27 8.60
C ILE A 199 12.94 -8.12 8.98
N LYS A 200 14.10 -7.88 8.35
CA LYS A 200 15.33 -8.57 8.67
C LYS A 200 15.82 -8.31 10.08
N SER A 201 15.65 -7.08 10.57
CA SER A 201 16.01 -6.68 11.94
C SER A 201 15.13 -7.41 12.97
N LYS A 202 13.81 -7.42 12.75
CA LYS A 202 12.85 -8.15 13.62
C LYS A 202 13.15 -9.66 13.65
N ALA A 203 13.40 -10.28 12.49
CA ALA A 203 13.71 -11.70 12.41
C ALA A 203 14.96 -12.07 13.21
N LYS A 204 15.99 -11.20 13.23
CA LYS A 204 17.21 -11.41 14.03
C LYS A 204 16.98 -11.28 15.55
N GLN A 205 15.94 -10.55 15.96
CA GLN A 205 15.60 -10.39 17.39
C GLN A 205 14.84 -11.60 17.95
N LEU A 206 14.28 -12.43 17.09
CA LEU A 206 13.71 -13.72 17.50
C LEU A 206 14.83 -14.64 18.00
N THR A 207 14.71 -15.11 19.23
CA THR A 207 15.74 -15.97 19.88
C THR A 207 15.93 -17.32 19.21
N THR A 208 15.09 -17.68 18.28
CA THR A 208 14.95 -18.99 17.64
C THR A 208 15.77 -19.18 16.37
N GLY A 209 16.48 -18.14 15.89
CA GLY A 209 17.26 -18.24 14.63
C GLY A 209 16.41 -18.04 13.36
N SER A 210 15.24 -17.41 13.47
CA SER A 210 14.41 -17.02 12.32
C SER A 210 15.18 -16.18 11.30
N SER A 211 14.84 -16.28 10.03
CA SER A 211 15.57 -15.59 8.97
C SER A 211 14.68 -15.09 7.84
N VAL A 212 15.12 -14.01 7.19
CA VAL A 212 14.48 -13.46 5.99
C VAL A 212 15.53 -13.31 4.89
N LYS A 213 15.31 -13.96 3.75
CA LYS A 213 16.18 -13.93 2.58
C LYS A 213 15.48 -13.25 1.42
N TRP A 214 16.25 -12.55 0.59
CA TRP A 214 15.81 -12.03 -0.69
C TRP A 214 16.59 -12.72 -1.78
N GLU A 215 15.89 -13.36 -2.71
CA GLU A 215 16.47 -14.08 -3.83
C GLU A 215 15.98 -13.49 -5.15
N VAL A 216 16.93 -13.08 -5.99
CA VAL A 216 16.64 -12.57 -7.33
C VAL A 216 16.54 -13.77 -8.29
N ILE A 217 15.35 -13.94 -8.86
CA ILE A 217 15.07 -15.02 -9.83
C ILE A 217 15.54 -14.57 -11.21
N LYS A 218 16.29 -15.45 -11.89
CA LYS A 218 16.64 -15.21 -13.29
C LYS A 218 15.42 -15.39 -14.20
N PRO A 219 15.30 -14.59 -15.28
CA PRO A 219 14.27 -14.81 -16.29
C PRO A 219 14.30 -16.25 -16.79
N ASN A 220 13.13 -16.86 -16.94
CA ASN A 220 12.94 -18.23 -17.45
C ASN A 220 13.44 -19.37 -16.55
N ASP A 221 13.77 -19.12 -15.28
CA ASP A 221 14.18 -20.15 -14.32
C ASP A 221 13.00 -20.70 -13.51
N HIS A 222 11.87 -20.96 -14.19
CA HIS A 222 10.64 -21.44 -13.56
C HIS A 222 10.81 -22.81 -12.93
N GLN A 223 11.60 -23.71 -13.56
CA GLN A 223 11.83 -25.05 -13.04
C GLN A 223 12.61 -25.03 -11.72
N ALA A 224 13.66 -24.22 -11.63
CA ALA A 224 14.42 -24.05 -10.39
C ALA A 224 13.57 -23.41 -9.30
N LEU A 225 12.75 -22.42 -9.65
CA LEU A 225 11.80 -21.82 -8.72
C LEU A 225 10.83 -22.89 -8.19
N SER A 226 10.18 -23.64 -9.05
CA SER A 226 9.22 -24.70 -8.65
C SER A 226 9.87 -25.73 -7.73
N GLN A 227 11.13 -26.16 -8.01
CA GLN A 227 11.86 -27.07 -7.14
C GLN A 227 12.18 -26.44 -5.77
N ASN A 228 12.53 -25.15 -5.74
CA ASN A 228 12.78 -24.45 -4.48
C ASN A 228 11.51 -24.29 -3.64
N LEU A 229 10.36 -24.01 -4.27
CA LEU A 229 9.10 -23.86 -3.57
C LEU A 229 8.68 -25.12 -2.81
N LYS A 230 9.00 -26.31 -3.30
CA LYS A 230 8.72 -27.57 -2.61
C LYS A 230 9.39 -27.73 -1.24
N LYS A 231 10.37 -26.88 -0.93
CA LYS A 231 11.06 -26.85 0.37
C LYS A 231 10.35 -25.99 1.41
N HIS A 232 9.28 -25.30 1.02
CA HIS A 232 8.51 -24.40 1.87
C HIS A 232 7.20 -25.05 2.30
N ASP A 233 6.73 -24.71 3.48
CA ASP A 233 5.46 -25.19 3.99
C ASP A 233 4.28 -24.45 3.36
N SER A 234 4.50 -23.20 2.97
CA SER A 234 3.47 -22.33 2.40
C SER A 234 4.07 -21.34 1.40
N VAL A 235 3.30 -21.00 0.37
CA VAL A 235 3.70 -20.08 -0.72
C VAL A 235 2.69 -18.94 -0.83
N ILE A 236 3.17 -17.70 -0.76
CA ILE A 236 2.33 -16.51 -1.00
C ILE A 236 2.63 -15.94 -2.38
N LEU A 237 1.62 -15.90 -3.23
CA LEU A 237 1.66 -15.36 -4.59
C LEU A 237 1.31 -13.86 -4.56
N SER A 238 2.31 -12.99 -4.68
CA SER A 238 2.18 -11.52 -4.55
C SER A 238 2.89 -10.72 -5.66
N ALA A 239 3.26 -11.36 -6.77
CA ALA A 239 4.01 -10.74 -7.86
C ALA A 239 3.19 -9.78 -8.75
N GLY A 240 1.99 -9.39 -8.34
CA GLY A 240 1.13 -8.48 -9.10
C GLY A 240 0.88 -8.96 -10.53
N SER A 241 1.13 -8.12 -11.55
CA SER A 241 0.99 -8.52 -12.95
C SER A 241 1.93 -9.67 -13.36
N GLY A 242 3.01 -9.88 -12.63
CA GLY A 242 3.93 -11.00 -12.84
C GLY A 242 3.28 -12.37 -12.64
N LEU A 243 2.18 -12.46 -11.88
CA LEU A 243 1.45 -13.72 -11.71
C LEU A 243 0.87 -14.23 -13.04
N LEU A 244 0.33 -13.33 -13.86
CA LEU A 244 -0.20 -13.66 -15.19
C LEU A 244 0.91 -13.74 -16.24
N HIS A 245 1.84 -12.77 -16.26
CA HIS A 245 2.92 -12.73 -17.25
C HIS A 245 3.88 -13.94 -17.18
N ASN A 246 3.94 -14.61 -16.04
CA ASN A 246 4.78 -15.81 -15.87
C ASN A 246 3.96 -17.10 -15.71
N HIS A 247 2.66 -17.04 -16.03
CA HIS A 247 1.77 -18.20 -15.96
C HIS A 247 1.75 -18.92 -14.59
N PHE A 248 1.98 -18.16 -13.50
CA PHE A 248 1.89 -18.70 -12.14
C PHE A 248 0.43 -18.95 -11.72
N ILE A 249 -0.49 -18.26 -12.37
CA ILE A 249 -1.95 -18.45 -12.28
C ILE A 249 -2.55 -18.37 -13.68
N GLU A 250 -3.68 -19.00 -13.87
CA GLU A 250 -4.43 -18.96 -15.12
C GLU A 250 -5.00 -17.55 -15.36
N GLU A 251 -5.03 -17.11 -16.63
CA GLU A 251 -5.43 -15.75 -17.01
C GLU A 251 -6.86 -15.42 -16.56
N ASP A 252 -7.79 -16.37 -16.69
CA ASP A 252 -9.19 -16.19 -16.33
C ASP A 252 -9.55 -16.66 -14.91
N SER A 253 -8.58 -17.09 -14.12
CA SER A 253 -8.82 -17.63 -12.77
C SER A 253 -9.24 -16.55 -11.76
N LEU A 254 -8.86 -15.28 -12.02
CA LEU A 254 -9.15 -14.17 -11.14
C LEU A 254 -9.95 -13.06 -11.83
N PRO A 255 -10.86 -12.37 -11.09
CA PRO A 255 -11.60 -11.23 -11.63
C PRO A 255 -10.71 -9.96 -11.65
N VAL A 256 -9.72 -9.94 -12.51
CA VAL A 256 -8.74 -8.87 -12.61
C VAL A 256 -8.53 -8.41 -14.04
N GLN A 257 -7.95 -7.23 -14.19
CA GLN A 257 -7.47 -6.67 -15.45
C GLN A 257 -6.07 -6.11 -15.26
N LEU A 258 -5.23 -6.26 -16.27
CA LEU A 258 -3.94 -5.58 -16.30
C LEU A 258 -4.11 -4.15 -16.81
N VAL A 259 -3.61 -3.20 -16.03
CA VAL A 259 -3.68 -1.77 -16.37
C VAL A 259 -2.29 -1.18 -16.30
N ARG A 260 -1.78 -0.73 -17.45
CA ARG A 260 -0.53 0.02 -17.51
C ARG A 260 -0.78 1.46 -17.10
N GLY A 261 0.16 2.02 -16.35
CA GLY A 261 0.26 3.45 -16.08
C GLY A 261 1.66 3.93 -16.42
N GLN A 262 1.76 4.95 -17.23
CA GLN A 262 3.01 5.64 -17.55
C GLN A 262 3.02 7.00 -16.87
N SER A 263 4.18 7.40 -16.37
CA SER A 263 4.38 8.66 -15.64
C SER A 263 5.64 9.34 -16.14
N ILE A 264 5.68 10.66 -16.03
CA ILE A 264 6.83 11.49 -16.41
C ILE A 264 7.53 11.97 -15.17
N GLU A 265 8.84 11.83 -15.09
CA GLU A 265 9.67 12.52 -14.11
C GLU A 265 10.21 13.80 -14.74
N ILE A 266 10.02 14.91 -14.04
CA ILE A 266 10.43 16.26 -14.46
C ILE A 266 11.33 16.86 -13.40
N GLY A 267 12.47 17.42 -13.81
CA GLY A 267 13.38 18.21 -13.01
C GLY A 267 13.20 19.69 -13.28
N LEU A 268 13.03 20.50 -12.21
CA LEU A 268 13.04 21.96 -12.27
C LEU A 268 14.36 22.51 -11.76
N PRO A 269 14.93 23.56 -12.38
CA PRO A 269 16.05 24.29 -11.79
C PRO A 269 15.66 24.84 -10.42
N THR A 270 16.54 24.70 -9.44
CA THR A 270 16.35 25.33 -8.13
C THR A 270 16.69 26.83 -8.19
N ASP A 271 15.79 27.62 -8.68
CA ASP A 271 15.79 29.07 -8.46
C ASP A 271 14.88 29.34 -7.25
N GLU A 272 15.46 29.66 -6.10
CA GLU A 272 14.72 29.86 -4.83
C GLU A 272 13.61 30.91 -4.93
N LYS A 273 13.67 31.79 -5.94
CA LYS A 273 12.71 32.86 -6.15
C LYS A 273 11.49 32.47 -7.03
N LYS A 274 11.52 31.30 -7.69
CA LYS A 274 10.53 30.91 -8.68
C LYS A 274 9.83 29.57 -8.42
N SER A 275 10.14 28.84 -7.36
CA SER A 275 9.50 27.57 -7.07
C SER A 275 8.04 27.79 -6.67
N LEU A 276 7.14 27.75 -7.67
CA LEU A 276 5.70 27.93 -7.50
C LEU A 276 5.04 26.73 -6.80
N ILE A 277 5.48 25.50 -7.03
CA ILE A 277 5.05 24.36 -6.22
C ILE A 277 6.06 24.16 -5.09
N LYS A 278 5.62 24.38 -3.85
CA LYS A 278 6.46 24.23 -2.65
C LYS A 278 6.81 22.78 -2.31
N ASN A 279 7.10 21.97 -3.35
CA ASN A 279 7.47 20.56 -3.21
C ASN A 279 6.39 19.69 -2.57
N ASP A 280 5.13 20.06 -2.77
CA ASP A 280 3.96 19.35 -2.27
C ASP A 280 3.36 18.41 -3.32
N ALA A 281 2.56 17.45 -2.87
CA ALA A 281 1.86 16.54 -3.75
C ALA A 281 0.40 16.96 -3.97
N VAL A 282 -0.03 16.88 -5.22
CA VAL A 282 -1.36 17.31 -5.67
C VAL A 282 -2.08 16.21 -6.43
N LEU A 283 -3.34 15.96 -6.07
CA LEU A 283 -4.28 15.05 -6.75
C LEU A 283 -5.33 15.87 -7.50
N CYS A 284 -5.40 15.71 -8.81
CA CYS A 284 -6.33 16.40 -9.70
C CYS A 284 -7.05 15.48 -10.70
N GLY A 285 -7.19 14.19 -10.38
CA GLY A 285 -7.57 13.13 -11.33
C GLY A 285 -6.35 12.45 -11.96
N LYS A 286 -5.30 13.20 -12.18
CA LYS A 286 -3.89 12.80 -12.26
C LYS A 286 -3.22 13.14 -10.93
N TYR A 287 -1.89 13.06 -10.88
CA TYR A 287 -1.13 13.52 -9.72
C TYR A 287 0.15 14.22 -10.14
N ILE A 288 0.58 15.13 -9.31
CA ILE A 288 1.93 15.71 -9.29
C ILE A 288 2.48 15.37 -7.91
N SER A 289 3.60 14.70 -7.84
CA SER A 289 4.18 14.27 -6.57
C SER A 289 5.68 14.55 -6.53
N PRO A 290 6.23 15.07 -5.44
CA PRO A 290 7.66 15.27 -5.31
C PRO A 290 8.40 13.94 -5.36
N LEU A 291 9.64 13.99 -5.83
CA LEU A 291 10.61 12.90 -5.77
C LEU A 291 11.75 13.29 -4.84
N PRO A 292 12.50 12.32 -4.29
CA PRO A 292 13.72 12.61 -3.56
C PRO A 292 14.69 13.40 -4.43
N SER A 293 15.41 14.33 -3.82
CA SER A 293 16.58 14.93 -4.46
C SER A 293 17.58 13.83 -4.77
N LEU A 294 18.16 13.84 -5.95
CA LEU A 294 19.26 12.96 -6.27
C LEU A 294 20.47 13.43 -5.44
N ALA A 295 20.64 12.82 -4.28
CA ALA A 295 21.90 12.87 -3.58
C ALA A 295 22.77 11.81 -4.25
N GLN A 296 23.39 12.14 -5.41
CA GLN A 296 24.58 11.39 -5.78
C GLN A 296 25.24 11.86 -7.08
N ASP A 297 26.53 11.56 -7.09
CA ASP A 297 27.39 11.41 -8.24
C ASP A 297 27.80 12.70 -8.94
N ASN A 298 28.77 13.39 -8.32
CA ASN A 298 29.76 14.26 -8.99
C ASN A 298 29.25 15.32 -10.01
N ASP A 299 27.92 15.48 -10.14
CA ASP A 299 27.31 16.57 -10.90
C ASP A 299 26.66 17.58 -9.93
N PRO A 300 27.32 18.73 -9.67
CA PRO A 300 26.77 19.79 -8.83
C PRO A 300 25.43 20.34 -9.35
N GLN A 301 25.15 20.20 -10.67
CA GLN A 301 23.91 20.68 -11.27
C GLN A 301 22.77 19.68 -11.08
N ALA A 302 23.03 18.37 -10.98
CA ALA A 302 22.01 17.36 -10.70
C ALA A 302 21.40 17.52 -9.29
N ASN A 303 22.21 17.95 -8.32
CA ASN A 303 21.78 18.24 -6.95
C ASN A 303 20.94 19.52 -6.82
N ALA A 304 20.94 20.37 -7.84
CA ALA A 304 20.25 21.65 -7.85
C ALA A 304 18.83 21.58 -8.46
N ARG A 305 18.28 20.38 -8.76
CA ARG A 305 16.96 20.25 -9.37
C ARG A 305 15.92 19.73 -8.40
N GLN A 306 14.82 20.45 -8.27
CA GLN A 306 13.62 19.96 -7.62
C GLN A 306 12.92 19.00 -8.58
N ARG A 307 12.61 17.79 -8.14
CA ARG A 307 12.08 16.73 -9.00
C ARG A 307 10.64 16.37 -8.64
N TYR A 308 9.87 16.10 -9.69
CA TYR A 308 8.48 15.66 -9.59
C TYR A 308 8.20 14.47 -10.51
N VAL A 309 7.24 13.65 -10.10
CA VAL A 309 6.59 12.69 -10.98
C VAL A 309 5.16 13.16 -11.28
N ILE A 310 4.82 13.22 -12.56
CA ILE A 310 3.46 13.53 -13.05
C ILE A 310 2.88 12.25 -13.62
N GLY A 311 1.71 11.85 -13.15
CA GLY A 311 1.11 10.58 -13.57
C GLY A 311 -0.37 10.46 -13.30
N ALA A 312 -0.90 9.37 -13.72
CA ALA A 312 -0.40 8.40 -14.68
C ALA A 312 -1.41 8.24 -15.83
N THR A 313 -0.95 7.75 -16.94
CA THR A 313 -1.86 7.23 -17.99
C THR A 313 -2.67 6.05 -17.45
N HIS A 314 -3.67 5.64 -18.20
CA HIS A 314 -4.54 4.52 -17.80
C HIS A 314 -4.86 3.65 -19.03
N GLU A 315 -4.02 2.65 -19.29
CA GLU A 315 -3.99 1.90 -20.52
C GLU A 315 -4.38 0.44 -20.29
N PHE A 316 -5.33 -0.04 -21.08
CA PHE A 316 -5.73 -1.45 -21.11
C PHE A 316 -5.09 -2.21 -22.30
N LYS A 317 -4.46 -1.50 -23.23
CA LYS A 317 -3.79 -2.09 -24.39
C LYS A 317 -2.45 -2.72 -24.00
N SER A 318 -2.07 -3.78 -24.69
CA SER A 318 -0.75 -4.42 -24.52
C SER A 318 0.40 -3.52 -24.96
N THR A 319 0.22 -2.77 -26.05
CA THR A 319 1.21 -1.83 -26.56
C THR A 319 1.24 -0.56 -25.70
N PRO A 320 2.39 -0.15 -25.15
CA PRO A 320 2.51 1.10 -24.42
C PRO A 320 2.33 2.31 -25.34
N LEU A 321 1.86 3.42 -24.80
CA LEU A 321 1.88 4.71 -25.47
C LEU A 321 3.33 5.15 -25.72
N THR A 322 3.55 5.87 -26.81
CA THR A 322 4.83 6.51 -27.11
C THR A 322 5.12 7.64 -26.12
N SER A 323 6.38 8.06 -26.04
CA SER A 323 6.77 9.17 -25.16
C SER A 323 5.99 10.46 -25.46
N THR A 324 5.73 10.73 -26.72
CA THR A 324 4.94 11.90 -27.16
C THR A 324 3.49 11.79 -26.66
N GLU A 325 2.82 10.67 -26.89
CA GLU A 325 1.44 10.44 -26.45
C GLU A 325 1.29 10.54 -24.93
N VAL A 326 2.25 9.99 -24.17
CA VAL A 326 2.27 10.11 -22.70
C VAL A 326 2.39 11.57 -22.27
N THR A 327 3.31 12.31 -22.93
CA THR A 327 3.54 13.73 -22.63
C THR A 327 2.29 14.55 -22.91
N GLU A 328 1.66 14.36 -24.07
CA GLU A 328 0.43 15.07 -24.46
C GLU A 328 -0.73 14.77 -23.52
N GLU A 329 -0.96 13.48 -23.17
CA GLU A 329 -2.03 13.09 -22.24
C GLU A 329 -1.85 13.71 -20.86
N LEU A 330 -0.65 13.65 -20.31
CA LEU A 330 -0.40 14.18 -18.96
C LEU A 330 -0.39 15.70 -18.95
N ARG A 331 0.22 16.36 -19.96
CA ARG A 331 0.22 17.81 -20.10
C ARG A 331 -1.20 18.35 -20.21
N SER A 332 -2.05 17.77 -21.07
CA SER A 332 -3.44 18.22 -21.25
C SER A 332 -4.28 18.19 -19.96
N ARG A 333 -3.86 17.43 -18.95
CA ARG A 333 -4.58 17.25 -17.69
C ARG A 333 -3.99 18.04 -16.52
N THR A 334 -2.77 18.51 -16.64
CA THR A 334 -2.03 19.11 -15.51
C THR A 334 -1.39 20.45 -15.85
N TYR A 335 -1.40 20.87 -17.11
CA TYR A 335 -0.79 22.14 -17.55
C TYR A 335 -1.43 23.36 -16.87
N GLU A 336 -2.76 23.48 -16.91
CA GLU A 336 -3.47 24.60 -16.27
C GLU A 336 -3.26 24.68 -14.76
N LEU A 337 -3.03 23.53 -14.13
CA LEU A 337 -2.80 23.45 -12.69
C LEU A 337 -1.39 23.92 -12.30
N ALA A 338 -0.40 23.56 -13.12
CA ALA A 338 1.02 23.82 -12.87
C ALA A 338 1.79 24.07 -14.16
N PRO A 339 1.54 25.20 -14.86
CA PRO A 339 2.14 25.48 -16.17
C PRO A 339 3.66 25.52 -16.12
N HIS A 340 4.25 26.08 -15.08
CA HIS A 340 5.71 26.20 -14.93
C HIS A 340 6.45 24.85 -14.91
N LEU A 341 5.81 23.77 -14.45
CA LEU A 341 6.40 22.43 -14.55
C LEU A 341 6.62 21.98 -15.99
N TRP A 342 5.76 22.42 -16.88
CA TRP A 342 5.80 22.05 -18.30
C TRP A 342 6.62 23.02 -19.16
N ASP A 343 6.67 24.29 -18.77
CA ASP A 343 7.34 25.33 -19.55
C ASP A 343 8.82 25.49 -19.19
N GLU A 344 9.18 25.24 -17.93
CA GLU A 344 10.55 25.37 -17.41
C GLU A 344 11.18 24.00 -17.08
N GLY A 345 10.36 22.97 -16.91
CA GLY A 345 10.82 21.64 -16.50
C GLY A 345 11.46 20.84 -17.65
N VAL A 346 12.47 20.07 -17.30
CA VAL A 346 13.12 19.12 -18.20
C VAL A 346 12.60 17.72 -17.87
N VAL A 347 12.10 17.02 -18.89
CA VAL A 347 11.70 15.61 -18.76
C VAL A 347 12.95 14.74 -18.61
N ASP A 348 13.15 14.17 -17.43
CA ASP A 348 14.28 13.28 -17.15
C ASP A 348 14.03 11.87 -17.72
N LYS A 349 12.85 11.32 -17.49
CA LYS A 349 12.47 10.00 -18.01
C LYS A 349 10.95 9.76 -17.96
N ILE A 350 10.51 8.76 -18.71
CA ILE A 350 9.17 8.18 -18.63
C ILE A 350 9.28 6.81 -17.99
N THR A 351 8.50 6.60 -16.94
CA THR A 351 8.41 5.33 -16.22
C THR A 351 7.10 4.63 -16.55
N ASN A 352 7.08 3.30 -16.45
CA ASN A 352 5.85 2.55 -16.63
C ASN A 352 5.73 1.41 -15.63
N GLY A 353 4.48 1.08 -15.26
CA GLY A 353 4.19 -0.07 -14.42
C GLY A 353 2.84 -0.67 -14.77
N VAL A 354 2.74 -1.98 -14.70
CA VAL A 354 1.49 -2.71 -14.97
C VAL A 354 0.89 -3.14 -13.64
N ARG A 355 -0.29 -2.62 -13.33
CA ARG A 355 -1.07 -2.97 -12.13
C ARG A 355 -2.01 -4.12 -12.43
N MET A 356 -2.06 -5.10 -11.54
CA MET A 356 -3.18 -6.03 -11.49
C MET A 356 -4.34 -5.34 -10.77
N GLN A 357 -5.39 -5.02 -11.50
CA GLN A 357 -6.53 -4.28 -11.02
C GLN A 357 -7.72 -5.22 -10.85
N SER A 358 -8.17 -5.41 -9.62
CA SER A 358 -9.37 -6.20 -9.32
C SER A 358 -10.63 -5.56 -9.94
N ASN A 359 -11.60 -6.38 -10.34
CA ASN A 359 -12.89 -5.91 -10.81
C ASN A 359 -13.64 -5.18 -9.70
N ARG A 360 -14.56 -4.30 -10.07
CA ARG A 360 -15.33 -3.51 -9.13
C ARG A 360 -16.50 -4.32 -8.58
N GLY A 361 -16.48 -4.60 -7.28
CA GLY A 361 -17.59 -5.18 -6.53
C GLY A 361 -18.41 -4.14 -5.74
N ALA A 362 -19.25 -4.61 -4.83
CA ALA A 362 -20.11 -3.79 -3.97
C ALA A 362 -19.30 -2.79 -3.11
N PHE A 363 -18.12 -3.19 -2.63
CA PHE A 363 -17.21 -2.36 -1.82
C PHE A 363 -16.16 -1.62 -2.66
N GLY A 364 -16.35 -1.57 -3.97
CA GLY A 364 -15.38 -1.01 -4.91
C GLY A 364 -14.36 -2.06 -5.38
N ARG A 365 -13.12 -1.63 -5.63
CA ARG A 365 -12.02 -2.52 -5.98
C ARG A 365 -11.31 -2.95 -4.71
N MET A 366 -11.44 -4.22 -4.36
CA MET A 366 -10.85 -4.80 -3.16
C MET A 366 -9.65 -5.67 -3.53
N PRO A 367 -8.65 -5.81 -2.67
CA PRO A 367 -7.59 -6.79 -2.83
C PRO A 367 -8.12 -8.22 -2.90
N ILE A 368 -7.35 -9.09 -3.52
CA ILE A 368 -7.58 -10.54 -3.55
C ILE A 368 -6.62 -11.16 -2.55
N ILE A 369 -7.17 -11.80 -1.52
CA ILE A 369 -6.44 -12.58 -0.51
C ILE A 369 -7.16 -13.91 -0.29
N GLY A 370 -6.43 -14.94 0.12
CA GLY A 370 -6.98 -16.24 0.47
C GLY A 370 -6.20 -17.40 -0.16
N GLN A 371 -6.61 -18.62 0.15
CA GLN A 371 -6.01 -19.82 -0.43
C GLN A 371 -6.29 -19.91 -1.94
N TYR A 372 -5.30 -20.34 -2.68
CA TYR A 372 -5.39 -20.57 -4.11
C TYR A 372 -5.23 -22.07 -4.39
N ASN A 373 -6.33 -22.69 -4.77
CA ASN A 373 -6.36 -24.09 -5.23
C ASN A 373 -6.34 -24.07 -6.75
N SER A 374 -5.24 -24.49 -7.34
CA SER A 374 -5.17 -24.72 -8.77
C SER A 374 -5.84 -26.06 -9.04
N ASP A 375 -6.99 -26.07 -9.69
CA ASP A 375 -7.64 -27.30 -10.18
C ASP A 375 -6.87 -27.88 -11.39
N ALA A 376 -5.91 -27.17 -11.92
CA ALA A 376 -5.17 -27.54 -13.11
C ALA A 376 -3.90 -28.31 -12.75
N ALA A 377 -3.80 -29.50 -13.30
CA ALA A 377 -2.54 -30.26 -13.36
C ALA A 377 -1.40 -29.53 -14.13
N GLU A 378 -1.66 -28.34 -14.63
CA GLU A 378 -0.81 -27.53 -15.51
C GLU A 378 -0.21 -26.29 -14.84
N SER A 379 -0.47 -26.02 -13.54
CA SER A 379 0.22 -24.92 -12.87
C SER A 379 1.71 -25.19 -12.81
N GLU A 380 2.52 -24.31 -13.39
CA GLU A 380 3.99 -24.39 -13.33
C GLU A 380 4.52 -24.39 -11.89
N LEU A 381 3.73 -23.86 -10.95
CA LEU A 381 3.99 -23.85 -9.52
C LEU A 381 3.14 -24.92 -8.84
N ASN A 382 3.55 -26.18 -8.88
CA ASN A 382 2.86 -27.28 -8.21
C ASN A 382 3.20 -27.27 -6.70
N HIS A 383 2.33 -26.61 -5.89
CA HIS A 383 2.45 -26.57 -4.43
C HIS A 383 1.06 -26.66 -3.78
N GLU A 384 0.93 -27.47 -2.73
CA GLU A 384 -0.37 -27.78 -2.09
C GLU A 384 -0.94 -26.59 -1.28
N HIS A 385 -0.07 -25.75 -0.70
CA HIS A 385 -0.46 -24.65 0.18
C HIS A 385 -0.08 -23.30 -0.44
N MET A 386 -0.87 -22.85 -1.41
CA MET A 386 -0.70 -21.54 -2.04
C MET A 386 -1.72 -20.53 -1.53
N TRP A 387 -1.26 -19.30 -1.36
CA TRP A 387 -2.06 -18.15 -0.93
C TRP A 387 -1.90 -17.00 -1.91
N LEU A 388 -2.97 -16.29 -2.17
CA LEU A 388 -2.96 -15.08 -3.00
C LEU A 388 -2.88 -13.83 -2.14
N PHE A 389 -2.09 -12.85 -2.59
CA PHE A 389 -2.14 -11.47 -2.16
C PHE A 389 -1.88 -10.55 -3.34
N THR A 390 -2.92 -10.19 -4.05
CA THR A 390 -2.82 -9.42 -5.30
C THR A 390 -4.03 -8.51 -5.50
N GLY A 391 -4.19 -7.93 -6.70
CA GLY A 391 -5.34 -7.11 -7.03
C GLY A 391 -5.44 -5.78 -6.28
N LEU A 392 -4.34 -5.25 -5.73
CA LEU A 392 -4.31 -4.00 -4.97
C LEU A 392 -4.75 -2.77 -5.76
N SER A 393 -4.85 -2.87 -7.09
CA SER A 393 -5.32 -1.80 -7.99
C SER A 393 -4.47 -0.52 -7.83
N SER A 394 -5.11 0.65 -7.75
CA SER A 394 -4.45 1.93 -7.47
C SER A 394 -4.34 2.25 -5.96
N ARG A 395 -4.58 1.27 -5.09
CA ARG A 395 -4.68 1.45 -3.64
C ARG A 395 -3.64 0.65 -2.86
N GLY A 396 -2.53 0.31 -3.52
CA GLY A 396 -1.48 -0.50 -2.91
C GLY A 396 -1.00 0.06 -1.57
N LEU A 397 -0.65 1.34 -1.51
CA LEU A 397 -0.15 1.99 -0.30
C LEU A 397 -1.16 2.04 0.86
N ILE A 398 -2.47 1.98 0.57
CA ILE A 398 -3.46 2.04 1.64
C ILE A 398 -3.91 0.65 2.09
N TYR A 399 -3.95 -0.33 1.18
CA TYR A 399 -4.49 -1.64 1.52
C TYR A 399 -3.44 -2.69 1.88
N HIS A 400 -2.17 -2.51 1.47
CA HIS A 400 -1.16 -3.55 1.66
C HIS A 400 -1.00 -3.96 3.13
N ALA A 401 -0.99 -2.99 4.06
CA ALA A 401 -0.74 -3.27 5.47
C ALA A 401 -1.85 -4.10 6.12
N VAL A 402 -3.10 -3.64 6.02
CA VAL A 402 -4.23 -4.29 6.68
C VAL A 402 -4.50 -5.68 6.08
N PHE A 403 -4.51 -5.80 4.74
CA PHE A 403 -4.73 -7.09 4.09
C PHE A 403 -3.54 -8.03 4.25
N GLY A 404 -2.31 -7.50 4.31
CA GLY A 404 -1.11 -8.28 4.63
C GLY A 404 -1.16 -8.88 6.02
N ARG A 405 -1.66 -8.13 7.02
CA ARG A 405 -1.83 -8.63 8.39
C ARG A 405 -2.85 -9.77 8.46
N TRP A 406 -4.01 -9.58 7.84
CA TRP A 406 -5.05 -10.62 7.81
C TRP A 406 -4.55 -11.89 7.15
N LEU A 407 -3.92 -11.76 5.98
CA LEU A 407 -3.35 -12.90 5.28
C LEU A 407 -2.26 -13.59 6.09
N ALA A 408 -1.32 -12.85 6.66
CA ALA A 408 -0.22 -13.42 7.44
C ALA A 408 -0.74 -14.25 8.63
N ASN A 409 -1.78 -13.77 9.32
CA ASN A 409 -2.45 -14.51 10.38
C ASN A 409 -3.05 -15.83 9.88
N ALA A 410 -3.75 -15.79 8.73
CA ALA A 410 -4.33 -16.98 8.12
C ALA A 410 -3.27 -18.00 7.68
N VAL A 411 -2.18 -17.53 7.06
CA VAL A 411 -1.05 -18.38 6.61
C VAL A 411 -0.37 -19.05 7.79
N LEU A 412 -0.01 -18.32 8.85
CA LEU A 412 0.67 -18.90 10.01
C LEU A 412 -0.15 -20.01 10.69
N HIS A 413 -1.46 -19.90 10.68
CA HIS A 413 -2.35 -20.90 11.27
C HIS A 413 -2.85 -21.95 10.26
N ASP A 414 -2.42 -21.84 8.99
CA ASP A 414 -2.94 -22.63 7.86
C ASP A 414 -4.47 -22.70 7.86
N ASN A 415 -5.11 -21.56 8.14
CA ASN A 415 -6.54 -21.47 8.35
C ASN A 415 -7.15 -20.25 7.68
N GLU A 416 -7.73 -20.45 6.51
CA GLU A 416 -8.38 -19.38 5.73
C GLU A 416 -9.62 -18.79 6.42
N THR A 417 -10.29 -19.54 7.31
CA THR A 417 -11.51 -19.05 7.97
C THR A 417 -11.24 -17.85 8.87
N LEU A 418 -9.99 -17.63 9.29
CA LEU A 418 -9.57 -16.44 10.03
C LEU A 418 -9.78 -15.15 9.25
N LEU A 419 -9.75 -15.20 7.91
CA LEU A 419 -10.04 -14.05 7.06
C LEU A 419 -11.49 -13.58 7.19
N GLN A 420 -12.45 -14.49 7.45
CA GLN A 420 -13.87 -14.15 7.59
C GLN A 420 -14.15 -13.25 8.80
N ASN A 421 -13.35 -13.37 9.84
CA ASN A 421 -13.49 -12.55 11.05
C ASN A 421 -13.17 -11.07 10.78
N GLU A 422 -12.26 -10.82 9.85
CA GLU A 422 -11.74 -9.50 9.51
C GLU A 422 -12.44 -8.90 8.29
N PHE A 423 -12.76 -9.73 7.32
CA PHE A 423 -13.39 -9.35 6.07
C PHE A 423 -14.36 -10.44 5.60
N LYS A 424 -15.64 -10.30 5.92
CA LYS A 424 -16.67 -11.31 5.63
C LYS A 424 -16.76 -11.72 4.16
N GLU A 425 -16.47 -10.79 3.27
CA GLU A 425 -16.51 -11.00 1.83
C GLU A 425 -15.12 -11.30 1.23
N PHE A 426 -14.18 -11.84 2.02
CA PHE A 426 -12.81 -12.12 1.54
C PHE A 426 -12.78 -13.03 0.31
N ASP A 427 -13.79 -13.92 0.16
CA ASP A 427 -13.97 -14.85 -0.94
C ASP A 427 -14.68 -14.25 -2.17
N TRP A 428 -14.96 -12.94 -2.18
CA TRP A 428 -15.72 -12.24 -3.23
C TRP A 428 -15.19 -12.56 -4.64
N TRP A 429 -13.94 -12.81 -4.81
CA TRP A 429 -13.27 -13.08 -6.07
C TRP A 429 -13.50 -14.51 -6.58
N ARG A 430 -13.92 -15.46 -5.74
CA ARG A 430 -14.25 -16.84 -6.10
C ARG A 430 -15.68 -16.99 -6.63
N ARG A 431 -16.53 -16.02 -6.37
CA ARG A 431 -17.91 -16.05 -6.83
C ARG A 431 -17.92 -15.87 -8.33
N LYS A 432 -18.34 -16.92 -9.08
CA LYS A 432 -18.55 -16.81 -10.53
C LYS A 432 -19.37 -15.56 -10.80
N GLN A 433 -18.80 -14.57 -11.48
CA GLN A 433 -19.57 -13.41 -11.91
C GLN A 433 -20.67 -13.94 -12.81
N LYS A 434 -21.93 -13.79 -12.39
CA LYS A 434 -23.06 -14.01 -13.28
C LYS A 434 -22.87 -13.04 -14.45
N LYS A 435 -22.60 -13.60 -15.61
CA LYS A 435 -22.52 -12.86 -16.87
C LYS A 435 -23.86 -12.20 -17.18
#